data_e7e32fc9d226ad87b462338e0e341f4f
#
_entry.id   e7e32fc9d226ad87b462338e0e341f4f
#
_cell.length_a   1.000
_cell.length_b   1.000
_cell.length_c   1.000
_cell.angle_alpha   90.00
_cell.angle_beta   90.00
_cell.angle_gamma   90.00
#
_symmetry.space_group_name_H-M   'P 1'
#
loop_
_entity.id
_entity.type
_entity.pdbx_description
1 polymer ?
#
loop_
_entity_poly.entity_id
_entity_poly.type
_entity_poly.pdbx_seq_one_letter_code
_entity_poly.pdbx_strand_id
1 'polypeptide(L)'
;MYMFISALPVATVIAVLLAGWRSLHAAALGVAVALLVIAAAFVQPASAWLAAGMHWAPVLLEVLLIVAGGLLLSEVLRASGAQKALADWLLARAGSGTGAVLLVVHGITPFAESVTGFGVGVTIGIPLLAHFGLSPRKVVLIGLLGLCAVPWGSMGPGTLVAATMAGLPFKELGQASALVSVIPFVITGMAAALASAPGRRWPALLQGLLSGLSLTAAVALMNTLAGTAPAGALGALVVVGWHLLRLRVSRADADKPSLSAPGRRALAAYALLLGGVLAAAALLRTLDLPAAWHGLASPGLWLLVAAVFFTRGRPARPSLAKVWRSWLQVAPVTALFIVLGVLMAVSGMAAQLAQALAGSGSLYLLAAPFVGALGGFVTGSNTGANAMFAATQAEIAHALGAPLLPFMAVHNVSASLLLMASPGKVEMAVQLLAQGAAQRRWVQQSVLMLALVAVALMGVLNWSWARA
;
A
#
# COMPACT_ATOMS: atom_id res chain seq x y z
N MET A 1 31.10 -16.18 8.58
CA MET A 1 30.57 -17.21 7.64
C MET A 1 29.03 -17.27 7.70
N TYR A 2 28.41 -17.50 8.85
CA TYR A 2 26.95 -17.61 8.98
C TYR A 2 26.17 -16.37 8.51
N MET A 3 26.67 -15.15 8.74
CA MET A 3 26.05 -13.91 8.24
C MET A 3 25.86 -13.92 6.71
N PHE A 4 26.90 -14.29 5.96
CA PHE A 4 26.81 -14.31 4.48
C PHE A 4 25.83 -15.38 4.00
N ILE A 5 25.81 -16.54 4.65
CA ILE A 5 24.91 -17.64 4.32
C ILE A 5 23.44 -17.24 4.60
N SER A 6 23.18 -16.56 5.74
CA SER A 6 21.84 -16.05 6.08
C SER A 6 21.32 -14.98 5.12
N ALA A 7 22.21 -14.22 4.49
CA ALA A 7 21.84 -13.19 3.52
C ALA A 7 21.54 -13.76 2.12
N LEU A 8 22.02 -14.96 1.79
CA LEU A 8 21.91 -15.53 0.44
C LEU A 8 20.48 -15.56 -0.12
N PRO A 9 19.44 -15.97 0.63
CA PRO A 9 18.10 -16.01 0.07
C PRO A 9 17.59 -14.65 -0.41
N VAL A 10 17.75 -13.61 0.41
CA VAL A 10 17.34 -12.24 0.08
C VAL A 10 18.25 -11.63 -0.99
N ALA A 11 19.55 -11.84 -0.89
CA ALA A 11 20.51 -11.37 -1.90
C ALA A 11 20.21 -11.98 -3.29
N THR A 12 19.83 -13.27 -3.33
CA THR A 12 19.41 -13.93 -4.57
C THR A 12 18.17 -13.26 -5.14
N VAL A 13 17.14 -13.01 -4.32
CA VAL A 13 15.92 -12.32 -4.78
C VAL A 13 16.26 -10.94 -5.36
N ILE A 14 17.04 -10.15 -4.64
CA ILE A 14 17.44 -8.80 -5.09
C ILE A 14 18.21 -8.86 -6.40
N ALA A 15 19.22 -9.73 -6.49
CA ALA A 15 20.06 -9.88 -7.68
C ALA A 15 19.23 -10.28 -8.91
N VAL A 16 18.32 -11.26 -8.75
CA VAL A 16 17.46 -11.76 -9.84
C VAL A 16 16.48 -10.67 -10.29
N LEU A 17 15.91 -9.88 -9.35
CA LEU A 17 15.02 -8.76 -9.68
C LEU A 17 15.78 -7.63 -10.38
N LEU A 18 16.99 -7.29 -9.94
CA LEU A 18 17.84 -6.29 -10.58
C LEU A 18 18.32 -6.75 -11.98
N ALA A 19 18.49 -8.05 -12.19
CA ALA A 19 18.74 -8.64 -13.50
C ALA A 19 17.51 -8.60 -14.44
N GLY A 20 16.35 -8.08 -13.98
CA GLY A 20 15.14 -7.90 -14.77
C GLY A 20 14.27 -9.15 -14.91
N TRP A 21 14.48 -10.16 -14.08
CA TRP A 21 13.63 -11.35 -14.08
C TRP A 21 12.28 -11.07 -13.42
N ARG A 22 11.29 -11.92 -13.73
CA ARG A 22 9.95 -11.81 -13.13
C ARG A 22 10.00 -12.11 -11.64
N SER A 23 9.21 -11.37 -10.86
CA SER A 23 9.13 -11.52 -9.40
C SER A 23 8.80 -12.94 -8.95
N LEU A 24 8.05 -13.72 -9.75
CA LEU A 24 7.75 -15.12 -9.46
C LEU A 24 9.03 -15.99 -9.43
N HIS A 25 9.90 -15.83 -10.42
CA HIS A 25 11.16 -16.58 -10.46
C HIS A 25 12.11 -16.15 -9.34
N ALA A 26 12.19 -14.84 -9.06
CA ALA A 26 13.01 -14.32 -7.97
C ALA A 26 12.55 -14.87 -6.62
N ALA A 27 11.25 -14.84 -6.33
CA ALA A 27 10.70 -15.37 -5.09
C ALA A 27 10.90 -16.90 -4.97
N ALA A 28 10.67 -17.65 -6.06
CA ALA A 28 10.87 -19.10 -6.09
C ALA A 28 12.33 -19.49 -5.86
N LEU A 29 13.28 -18.78 -6.50
CA LEU A 29 14.73 -19.00 -6.29
C LEU A 29 15.13 -18.63 -4.86
N GLY A 30 14.61 -17.52 -4.31
CA GLY A 30 14.84 -17.13 -2.92
C GLY A 30 14.38 -18.20 -1.93
N VAL A 31 13.18 -18.77 -2.13
CA VAL A 31 12.67 -19.88 -1.32
C VAL A 31 13.54 -21.13 -1.48
N ALA A 32 13.92 -21.50 -2.71
CA ALA A 32 14.80 -22.64 -2.95
C ALA A 32 16.16 -22.50 -2.25
N VAL A 33 16.78 -21.32 -2.35
CA VAL A 33 18.04 -21.01 -1.65
C VAL A 33 17.84 -21.05 -0.14
N ALA A 34 16.73 -20.51 0.39
CA ALA A 34 16.42 -20.57 1.82
C ALA A 34 16.32 -22.02 2.32
N LEU A 35 15.63 -22.90 1.59
CA LEU A 35 15.52 -24.32 1.93
C LEU A 35 16.88 -25.02 1.92
N LEU A 36 17.73 -24.73 0.94
CA LEU A 36 19.09 -25.27 0.88
C LEU A 36 19.95 -24.81 2.06
N VAL A 37 19.86 -23.52 2.40
CA VAL A 37 20.59 -22.93 3.54
C VAL A 37 20.08 -23.52 4.87
N ILE A 38 18.76 -23.73 5.01
CA ILE A 38 18.18 -24.37 6.19
C ILE A 38 18.72 -25.79 6.34
N ALA A 39 18.70 -26.57 5.27
CA ALA A 39 19.18 -27.95 5.30
C ALA A 39 20.67 -28.05 5.63
N ALA A 40 21.47 -27.07 5.21
CA ALA A 40 22.92 -27.08 5.39
C ALA A 40 23.38 -26.54 6.76
N ALA A 41 22.68 -25.53 7.34
CA ALA A 41 23.24 -24.78 8.46
C ALA A 41 22.20 -24.31 9.53
N PHE A 42 20.90 -24.38 9.25
CA PHE A 42 19.85 -23.81 10.11
C PHE A 42 18.70 -24.80 10.36
N VAL A 43 19.03 -26.08 10.55
CA VAL A 43 18.05 -27.14 10.78
C VAL A 43 17.23 -26.85 12.03
N GLN A 44 15.92 -26.90 11.90
CA GLN A 44 14.96 -26.72 12.98
C GLN A 44 14.12 -27.99 13.17
N PRO A 45 13.62 -28.27 14.39
CA PRO A 45 12.76 -29.42 14.64
C PRO A 45 11.44 -29.29 13.87
N ALA A 46 10.84 -30.42 13.49
CA ALA A 46 9.58 -30.46 12.76
C ALA A 46 8.44 -29.72 13.50
N SER A 47 8.45 -29.72 14.83
CA SER A 47 7.49 -28.97 15.67
C SER A 47 7.51 -27.47 15.43
N ALA A 48 8.70 -26.88 15.18
CA ALA A 48 8.81 -25.46 14.87
C ALA A 48 8.15 -25.12 13.53
N TRP A 49 8.34 -25.97 12.52
CA TRP A 49 7.70 -25.80 11.20
C TRP A 49 6.20 -26.00 11.26
N LEU A 50 5.71 -26.96 12.05
CA LEU A 50 4.27 -27.18 12.26
C LEU A 50 3.63 -25.99 12.95
N ALA A 51 4.25 -25.47 14.02
CA ALA A 51 3.78 -24.28 14.73
C ALA A 51 3.74 -23.05 13.81
N ALA A 52 4.79 -22.83 13.01
CA ALA A 52 4.83 -21.76 12.01
C ALA A 52 3.71 -21.93 10.97
N GLY A 53 3.50 -23.14 10.45
CA GLY A 53 2.42 -23.42 9.50
C GLY A 53 1.05 -23.09 10.08
N MET A 54 0.76 -23.48 11.32
CA MET A 54 -0.51 -23.19 11.99
C MET A 54 -0.72 -21.68 12.21
N HIS A 55 0.36 -20.96 12.54
CA HIS A 55 0.30 -19.52 12.76
C HIS A 55 0.14 -18.73 11.44
N TRP A 56 0.87 -19.11 10.39
CA TRP A 56 0.93 -18.36 9.14
C TRP A 56 -0.12 -18.73 8.11
N ALA A 57 -0.71 -19.94 8.17
CA ALA A 57 -1.72 -20.37 7.21
C ALA A 57 -2.96 -19.46 7.18
N PRO A 58 -3.53 -19.01 8.33
CA PRO A 58 -4.64 -18.06 8.32
C PRO A 58 -4.25 -16.70 7.71
N VAL A 59 -3.05 -16.18 8.01
CA VAL A 59 -2.56 -14.91 7.47
C VAL A 59 -2.36 -15.00 5.96
N LEU A 60 -1.76 -16.09 5.50
CA LEU A 60 -1.56 -16.34 4.07
C LEU A 60 -2.90 -16.43 3.34
N LEU A 61 -3.86 -17.19 3.90
CA LEU A 61 -5.21 -17.30 3.33
C LEU A 61 -5.91 -15.94 3.25
N GLU A 62 -5.85 -15.15 4.31
CA GLU A 62 -6.42 -13.79 4.35
C GLU A 62 -5.81 -12.91 3.25
N VAL A 63 -4.49 -12.88 3.12
CA VAL A 63 -3.81 -12.11 2.07
C VAL A 63 -4.24 -12.57 0.67
N LEU A 64 -4.33 -13.87 0.42
CA LEU A 64 -4.75 -14.42 -0.87
C LEU A 64 -6.21 -14.11 -1.19
N LEU A 65 -7.10 -14.13 -0.18
CA LEU A 65 -8.51 -13.73 -0.32
C LEU A 65 -8.64 -12.24 -0.62
N ILE A 66 -7.87 -11.38 0.06
CA ILE A 66 -7.81 -9.95 -0.22
C ILE A 66 -7.40 -9.70 -1.68
N VAL A 67 -6.34 -10.38 -2.15
CA VAL A 67 -5.90 -10.30 -3.55
C VAL A 67 -7.01 -10.71 -4.52
N ALA A 68 -7.68 -11.82 -4.25
CA ALA A 68 -8.77 -12.33 -5.10
C ALA A 68 -9.96 -11.36 -5.13
N GLY A 69 -10.41 -10.91 -3.95
CA GLY A 69 -11.54 -10.00 -3.80
C GLY A 69 -11.28 -8.64 -4.43
N GLY A 70 -10.08 -8.07 -4.21
CA GLY A 70 -9.68 -6.79 -4.78
C GLY A 70 -9.62 -6.81 -6.31
N LEU A 71 -9.03 -7.86 -6.90
CA LEU A 71 -8.99 -8.04 -8.35
C LEU A 71 -10.38 -8.26 -8.95
N LEU A 72 -11.23 -9.05 -8.29
CA LEU A 72 -12.61 -9.28 -8.74
C LEU A 72 -13.42 -7.99 -8.69
N LEU A 73 -13.41 -7.26 -7.58
CA LEU A 73 -14.13 -6.00 -7.42
C LEU A 73 -13.65 -4.97 -8.45
N SER A 74 -12.33 -4.85 -8.64
CA SER A 74 -11.75 -3.96 -9.65
C SER A 74 -12.26 -4.29 -11.06
N GLU A 75 -12.26 -5.57 -11.46
CA GLU A 75 -12.69 -5.98 -12.80
C GLU A 75 -14.18 -5.77 -13.03
N VAL A 76 -15.05 -6.06 -12.04
CA VAL A 76 -16.51 -5.83 -12.20
C VAL A 76 -16.83 -4.34 -12.33
N LEU A 77 -16.17 -3.48 -11.55
CA LEU A 77 -16.34 -2.03 -11.61
C LEU A 77 -15.82 -1.45 -12.94
N ARG A 78 -14.68 -1.95 -13.41
CA ARG A 78 -14.10 -1.55 -14.69
C ARG A 78 -14.97 -1.99 -15.87
N ALA A 79 -15.38 -3.26 -15.92
CA ALA A 79 -16.17 -3.83 -17.00
C ALA A 79 -17.55 -3.17 -17.15
N SER A 80 -18.12 -2.68 -16.04
CA SER A 80 -19.40 -1.96 -16.04
C SER A 80 -19.30 -0.47 -16.37
N GLY A 81 -18.10 0.09 -16.50
CA GLY A 81 -17.86 1.54 -16.62
C GLY A 81 -18.13 2.34 -15.34
N ALA A 82 -18.37 1.67 -14.21
CA ALA A 82 -18.70 2.34 -12.97
C ALA A 82 -17.54 3.18 -12.41
N GLN A 83 -16.28 2.72 -12.58
CA GLN A 83 -15.10 3.50 -12.23
C GLN A 83 -15.05 4.82 -12.99
N LYS A 84 -15.27 4.76 -14.33
CA LYS A 84 -15.32 5.96 -15.17
C LYS A 84 -16.46 6.88 -14.75
N ALA A 85 -17.65 6.34 -14.50
CA ALA A 85 -18.81 7.13 -14.10
C ALA A 85 -18.59 7.88 -12.77
N LEU A 86 -17.94 7.25 -11.79
CA LEU A 86 -17.56 7.90 -10.55
C LEU A 86 -16.51 8.97 -10.77
N ALA A 87 -15.51 8.69 -11.58
CA ALA A 87 -14.46 9.62 -11.92
C ALA A 87 -15.00 10.88 -12.62
N ASP A 88 -15.83 10.70 -13.65
CA ASP A 88 -16.46 11.82 -14.39
C ASP A 88 -17.37 12.66 -13.46
N TRP A 89 -18.11 12.00 -12.58
CA TRP A 89 -18.99 12.68 -11.60
C TRP A 89 -18.18 13.52 -10.60
N LEU A 90 -17.05 13.01 -10.12
CA LEU A 90 -16.14 13.74 -9.23
C LEU A 90 -15.46 14.91 -9.95
N LEU A 91 -15.01 14.70 -11.20
CA LEU A 91 -14.41 15.75 -12.03
C LEU A 91 -15.35 16.92 -12.25
N ALA A 92 -16.62 16.66 -12.59
CA ALA A 92 -17.62 17.70 -12.79
C ALA A 92 -17.79 18.61 -11.54
N ARG A 93 -17.40 18.10 -10.35
CA ARG A 93 -17.50 18.80 -9.07
C ARG A 93 -16.17 19.37 -8.56
N ALA A 94 -15.06 18.77 -9.00
CA ALA A 94 -13.72 19.14 -8.52
C ALA A 94 -13.27 20.55 -9.00
N GLY A 95 -13.86 21.06 -10.08
CA GLY A 95 -13.39 22.31 -10.69
C GLY A 95 -12.01 22.16 -11.33
N SER A 96 -11.20 23.19 -11.26
CA SER A 96 -9.84 23.23 -11.81
C SER A 96 -8.85 23.78 -10.77
N GLY A 97 -7.54 23.55 -11.00
CA GLY A 97 -6.47 24.10 -10.17
C GLY A 97 -5.97 23.16 -9.08
N THR A 98 -5.14 23.69 -8.18
CA THR A 98 -4.40 22.91 -7.17
C THR A 98 -5.30 22.09 -6.25
N GLY A 99 -6.46 22.65 -5.85
CA GLY A 99 -7.42 21.91 -5.00
C GLY A 99 -7.98 20.66 -5.66
N ALA A 100 -8.27 20.70 -6.96
CA ALA A 100 -8.72 19.56 -7.73
C ALA A 100 -7.62 18.49 -7.88
N VAL A 101 -6.37 18.92 -8.09
CA VAL A 101 -5.21 18.02 -8.12
C VAL A 101 -5.02 17.32 -6.77
N LEU A 102 -5.10 18.05 -5.66
CA LEU A 102 -4.97 17.48 -4.32
C LEU A 102 -6.14 16.54 -3.95
N LEU A 103 -7.36 16.84 -4.43
CA LEU A 103 -8.49 15.91 -4.33
C LEU A 103 -8.18 14.56 -5.00
N VAL A 104 -7.53 14.57 -6.16
CA VAL A 104 -7.12 13.32 -6.83
C VAL A 104 -6.02 12.63 -6.05
N VAL A 105 -4.96 13.34 -5.65
CA VAL A 105 -3.75 12.76 -5.02
C VAL A 105 -4.02 12.21 -3.61
N HIS A 106 -4.75 12.94 -2.79
CA HIS A 106 -4.98 12.59 -1.38
C HIS A 106 -6.39 12.05 -1.08
N GLY A 107 -7.29 12.12 -2.06
CA GLY A 107 -8.65 11.61 -1.91
C GLY A 107 -8.93 10.42 -2.83
N ILE A 108 -9.10 10.69 -4.13
CA ILE A 108 -9.61 9.68 -5.09
C ILE A 108 -8.64 8.52 -5.27
N THR A 109 -7.36 8.81 -5.53
CA THR A 109 -6.34 7.76 -5.75
C THR A 109 -6.12 6.90 -4.51
N PRO A 110 -5.90 7.46 -3.29
CA PRO A 110 -5.79 6.67 -2.07
C PRO A 110 -7.04 5.86 -1.75
N PHE A 111 -8.24 6.43 -1.95
CA PHE A 111 -9.49 5.68 -1.77
C PHE A 111 -9.55 4.46 -2.70
N ALA A 112 -9.35 4.68 -4.00
CA ALA A 112 -9.40 3.61 -4.99
C ALA A 112 -8.33 2.53 -4.72
N GLU A 113 -7.10 2.94 -4.35
CA GLU A 113 -6.04 2.01 -4.01
C GLU A 113 -6.34 1.23 -2.73
N SER A 114 -6.96 1.87 -1.72
CA SER A 114 -7.32 1.19 -0.46
C SER A 114 -8.40 0.12 -0.66
N VAL A 115 -9.38 0.35 -1.55
CA VAL A 115 -10.47 -0.61 -1.77
C VAL A 115 -10.23 -1.62 -2.88
N THR A 116 -9.39 -1.32 -3.87
CA THR A 116 -9.14 -2.24 -5.00
C THR A 116 -7.69 -2.69 -5.12
N GLY A 117 -6.74 -1.86 -4.70
CA GLY A 117 -5.31 -2.18 -4.73
C GLY A 117 -4.69 -2.24 -6.12
N PHE A 118 -3.49 -2.83 -6.18
CA PHE A 118 -2.78 -3.22 -7.42
C PHE A 118 -2.52 -2.09 -8.43
N GLY A 119 -2.55 -0.81 -7.98
CA GLY A 119 -2.35 0.35 -8.83
C GLY A 119 -3.63 0.86 -9.51
N VAL A 120 -4.80 0.35 -9.14
CA VAL A 120 -6.09 0.85 -9.66
C VAL A 120 -6.28 2.33 -9.34
N GLY A 121 -5.81 2.80 -8.19
CA GLY A 121 -5.80 4.22 -7.86
C GLY A 121 -5.14 5.06 -8.94
N VAL A 122 -3.99 4.63 -9.46
CA VAL A 122 -3.27 5.32 -10.55
C VAL A 122 -4.04 5.26 -11.87
N THR A 123 -4.67 4.12 -12.19
CA THR A 123 -5.45 3.97 -13.44
C THR A 123 -6.71 4.86 -13.45
N ILE A 124 -7.19 5.29 -12.31
CA ILE A 124 -8.28 6.27 -12.16
C ILE A 124 -7.69 7.69 -12.08
N GLY A 125 -6.67 7.91 -11.27
CA GLY A 125 -6.11 9.24 -10.99
C GLY A 125 -5.46 9.88 -12.20
N ILE A 126 -4.67 9.16 -12.99
CA ILE A 126 -3.98 9.72 -14.18
C ILE A 126 -4.95 10.23 -15.23
N PRO A 127 -5.97 9.50 -15.68
CA PRO A 127 -6.98 10.04 -16.60
C PRO A 127 -7.69 11.28 -16.06
N LEU A 128 -7.98 11.34 -14.75
CA LEU A 128 -8.57 12.53 -14.13
C LEU A 128 -7.64 13.73 -14.20
N LEU A 129 -6.37 13.55 -13.85
CA LEU A 129 -5.35 14.61 -13.89
C LEU A 129 -5.10 15.14 -15.31
N ALA A 130 -5.25 14.29 -16.32
CA ALA A 130 -5.10 14.69 -17.73
C ALA A 130 -6.11 15.78 -18.18
N HIS A 131 -7.28 15.85 -17.51
CA HIS A 131 -8.31 16.86 -17.81
C HIS A 131 -7.96 18.27 -17.25
N PHE A 132 -6.94 18.39 -16.40
CA PHE A 132 -6.58 19.67 -15.78
C PHE A 132 -5.56 20.50 -16.59
N GLY A 133 -5.29 20.15 -17.85
CA GLY A 133 -4.39 20.90 -18.74
C GLY A 133 -2.91 20.82 -18.35
N LEU A 134 -2.52 19.85 -17.54
CA LEU A 134 -1.14 19.64 -17.14
C LEU A 134 -0.35 18.91 -18.24
N SER A 135 0.96 19.19 -18.33
CA SER A 135 1.80 18.44 -19.27
C SER A 135 1.87 16.94 -18.92
N PRO A 136 2.02 16.04 -19.90
CA PRO A 136 2.01 14.59 -19.67
C PRO A 136 2.94 14.13 -18.55
N ARG A 137 4.17 14.68 -18.49
CA ARG A 137 5.13 14.37 -17.42
C ARG A 137 4.63 14.72 -16.02
N LYS A 138 3.92 15.85 -15.87
CA LYS A 138 3.34 16.27 -14.59
C LYS A 138 2.15 15.40 -14.21
N VAL A 139 1.31 15.05 -15.17
CA VAL A 139 0.17 14.16 -14.96
C VAL A 139 0.62 12.81 -14.42
N VAL A 140 1.63 12.19 -15.04
CA VAL A 140 2.15 10.89 -14.61
C VAL A 140 2.84 11.00 -13.25
N LEU A 141 3.68 12.03 -13.04
CA LEU A 141 4.33 12.27 -11.75
C LEU A 141 3.28 12.37 -10.64
N ILE A 142 2.33 13.29 -10.77
CA ILE A 142 1.29 13.55 -9.76
C ILE A 142 0.42 12.31 -9.54
N GLY A 143 0.09 11.57 -10.60
CA GLY A 143 -0.67 10.32 -10.49
C GLY A 143 0.03 9.27 -9.63
N LEU A 144 1.35 9.11 -9.78
CA LEU A 144 2.16 8.21 -8.95
C LEU A 144 2.24 8.67 -7.50
N LEU A 145 2.30 10.00 -7.24
CA LEU A 145 2.29 10.54 -5.87
C LEU A 145 0.99 10.18 -5.12
N GLY A 146 -0.09 9.89 -5.81
CA GLY A 146 -1.34 9.39 -5.22
C GLY A 146 -1.23 7.98 -4.59
N LEU A 147 -0.14 7.25 -4.85
CA LEU A 147 0.14 5.98 -4.16
C LEU A 147 0.72 6.16 -2.74
N CYS A 148 0.67 7.37 -2.18
CA CYS A 148 1.24 7.67 -0.86
C CYS A 148 0.62 6.86 0.30
N ALA A 149 -0.64 6.39 0.19
CA ALA A 149 -1.36 5.67 1.23
C ALA A 149 -1.37 4.13 1.04
N VAL A 150 -0.39 3.57 0.35
CA VAL A 150 -0.27 2.12 0.08
C VAL A 150 -0.16 1.24 1.33
N PRO A 151 0.27 1.68 2.54
CA PRO A 151 0.17 0.83 3.74
C PRO A 151 -1.24 0.27 3.97
N TRP A 152 -2.27 0.98 3.51
CA TRP A 152 -3.70 0.58 3.56
C TRP A 152 -4.23 0.08 2.22
N GLY A 153 -3.39 -0.01 1.19
CA GLY A 153 -3.77 -0.45 -0.15
C GLY A 153 -4.40 -1.84 -0.13
N SER A 154 -5.58 -1.98 -0.79
CA SER A 154 -6.47 -3.16 -0.76
C SER A 154 -6.63 -3.73 0.65
N MET A 155 -7.02 -2.87 1.59
CA MET A 155 -7.29 -3.19 3.00
C MET A 155 -6.07 -3.65 3.82
N GLY A 156 -4.86 -3.30 3.39
CA GLY A 156 -3.63 -3.33 4.19
C GLY A 156 -2.93 -4.67 4.44
N PRO A 157 -2.90 -5.62 3.49
CA PRO A 157 -2.22 -6.90 3.68
C PRO A 157 -0.71 -6.75 3.95
N GLY A 158 -0.06 -5.72 3.38
CA GLY A 158 1.35 -5.45 3.65
C GLY A 158 1.61 -5.07 5.10
N THR A 159 0.78 -4.19 5.66
CA THR A 159 0.85 -3.82 7.08
C THR A 159 0.51 -5.01 8.00
N LEU A 160 -0.43 -5.89 7.59
CA LEU A 160 -0.75 -7.12 8.32
C LEU A 160 0.47 -8.04 8.38
N VAL A 161 1.13 -8.28 7.24
CA VAL A 161 2.34 -9.11 7.18
C VAL A 161 3.46 -8.50 8.03
N ALA A 162 3.68 -7.18 7.96
CA ALA A 162 4.68 -6.50 8.79
C ALA A 162 4.39 -6.67 10.29
N ALA A 163 3.14 -6.49 10.71
CA ALA A 163 2.72 -6.67 12.09
C ALA A 163 2.96 -8.10 12.58
N THR A 164 2.52 -9.09 11.79
CA THR A 164 2.68 -10.50 12.13
C THR A 164 4.15 -10.92 12.19
N MET A 165 5.00 -10.46 11.24
CA MET A 165 6.45 -10.73 11.23
C MET A 165 7.16 -10.12 12.44
N ALA A 166 6.68 -8.98 12.94
CA ALA A 166 7.26 -8.30 14.09
C ALA A 166 6.61 -8.67 15.44
N GLY A 167 5.60 -9.55 15.46
CA GLY A 167 4.86 -9.87 16.66
C GLY A 167 4.07 -8.69 17.25
N LEU A 168 3.68 -7.73 16.41
CA LEU A 168 2.94 -6.53 16.82
C LEU A 168 1.45 -6.65 16.51
N PRO A 169 0.56 -6.04 17.32
CA PRO A 169 -0.86 -5.94 16.98
C PRO A 169 -1.05 -5.12 15.69
N PHE A 170 -1.85 -5.65 14.75
CA PHE A 170 -2.12 -5.02 13.45
C PHE A 170 -2.64 -3.58 13.60
N LYS A 171 -3.54 -3.34 14.58
CA LYS A 171 -4.10 -2.02 14.85
C LYS A 171 -3.05 -1.01 15.30
N GLU A 172 -2.12 -1.43 16.15
CA GLU A 172 -1.07 -0.56 16.69
C GLU A 172 -0.06 -0.18 15.61
N LEU A 173 0.40 -1.16 14.82
CA LEU A 173 1.30 -0.87 13.70
C LEU A 173 0.63 0.03 12.66
N GLY A 174 -0.66 -0.20 12.36
CA GLY A 174 -1.44 0.69 11.50
C GLY A 174 -1.52 2.11 12.03
N GLN A 175 -1.74 2.29 13.34
CA GLN A 175 -1.80 3.60 13.98
C GLN A 175 -0.45 4.32 13.94
N ALA A 176 0.61 3.64 14.29
CA ALA A 176 1.97 4.19 14.23
C ALA A 176 2.36 4.53 12.77
N SER A 177 2.01 3.66 11.82
CA SER A 177 2.21 3.92 10.39
C SER A 177 1.44 5.15 9.90
N ALA A 178 0.22 5.40 10.42
CA ALA A 178 -0.56 6.59 10.08
C ALA A 178 0.15 7.87 10.52
N LEU A 179 0.71 7.88 11.73
CA LEU A 179 1.46 9.03 12.25
C LEU A 179 2.76 9.27 11.47
N VAL A 180 3.54 8.22 11.18
CA VAL A 180 4.76 8.31 10.35
C VAL A 180 4.45 8.79 8.94
N SER A 181 3.28 8.46 8.42
CA SER A 181 2.85 8.86 7.07
C SER A 181 2.63 10.36 6.90
N VAL A 182 2.72 11.16 7.97
CA VAL A 182 2.76 12.62 7.86
C VAL A 182 3.88 13.08 6.91
N ILE A 183 5.03 12.41 6.95
CA ILE A 183 6.19 12.75 6.10
C ILE A 183 5.85 12.54 4.61
N PRO A 184 5.50 11.33 4.13
CA PRO A 184 5.16 11.13 2.72
C PRO A 184 3.89 11.88 2.30
N PHE A 185 2.86 11.99 3.13
CA PHE A 185 1.64 12.70 2.75
C PHE A 185 1.90 14.21 2.54
N VAL A 186 2.66 14.84 3.40
CA VAL A 186 3.03 16.25 3.25
C VAL A 186 3.91 16.45 2.00
N ILE A 187 4.92 15.60 1.80
CA ILE A 187 5.83 15.71 0.66
C ILE A 187 5.08 15.53 -0.66
N THR A 188 4.23 14.50 -0.76
CA THR A 188 3.45 14.23 -1.98
C THR A 188 2.44 15.34 -2.26
N GLY A 189 1.78 15.88 -1.23
CA GLY A 189 0.87 17.01 -1.35
C GLY A 189 1.54 18.27 -1.81
N MET A 190 2.66 18.64 -1.20
CA MET A 190 3.43 19.82 -1.59
C MET A 190 4.01 19.69 -3.01
N ALA A 191 4.55 18.52 -3.36
CA ALA A 191 5.08 18.25 -4.69
C ALA A 191 3.98 18.33 -5.77
N ALA A 192 2.82 17.72 -5.53
CA ALA A 192 1.68 17.76 -6.45
C ALA A 192 1.13 19.18 -6.60
N ALA A 193 1.02 19.93 -5.50
CA ALA A 193 0.56 21.31 -5.51
C ALA A 193 1.52 22.24 -6.28
N LEU A 194 2.83 22.12 -6.04
CA LEU A 194 3.85 22.91 -6.77
C LEU A 194 3.87 22.57 -8.28
N ALA A 195 3.75 21.29 -8.62
CA ALA A 195 3.72 20.88 -10.01
C ALA A 195 2.48 21.42 -10.76
N SER A 196 1.36 21.63 -10.06
CA SER A 196 0.09 22.09 -10.64
C SER A 196 -0.08 23.61 -10.68
N ALA A 197 0.66 24.40 -9.90
CA ALA A 197 0.47 25.85 -9.75
C ALA A 197 1.73 26.65 -10.12
N PRO A 198 2.07 26.78 -11.41
CA PRO A 198 3.19 27.62 -11.82
C PRO A 198 2.96 29.08 -11.41
N GLY A 199 3.96 29.70 -10.77
CA GLY A 199 3.91 31.11 -10.34
C GLY A 199 3.32 31.40 -8.95
N ARG A 200 2.60 30.46 -8.33
CA ARG A 200 1.98 30.62 -6.99
C ARG A 200 2.56 29.66 -5.96
N ARG A 201 3.87 29.70 -5.73
CA ARG A 201 4.59 28.69 -4.94
C ARG A 201 4.13 28.60 -3.48
N TRP A 202 4.06 29.71 -2.76
CA TRP A 202 3.71 29.72 -1.33
C TRP A 202 2.27 29.27 -1.07
N PRO A 203 1.23 29.78 -1.75
CA PRO A 203 -0.13 29.26 -1.60
C PRO A 203 -0.25 27.77 -1.97
N ALA A 204 0.48 27.33 -3.00
CA ALA A 204 0.50 25.90 -3.38
C ALA A 204 1.12 25.02 -2.30
N LEU A 205 2.28 25.40 -1.75
CA LEU A 205 2.92 24.70 -0.65
C LEU A 205 2.01 24.58 0.56
N LEU A 206 1.35 25.69 0.96
CA LEU A 206 0.41 25.67 2.08
C LEU A 206 -0.79 24.74 1.82
N GLN A 207 -1.36 24.75 0.61
CA GLN A 207 -2.44 23.85 0.24
C GLN A 207 -2.00 22.38 0.27
N GLY A 208 -0.80 22.07 -0.24
CA GLY A 208 -0.21 20.74 -0.22
C GLY A 208 0.05 20.25 1.20
N LEU A 209 0.63 21.12 2.05
CA LEU A 209 0.85 20.85 3.48
C LEU A 209 -0.47 20.54 4.19
N LEU A 210 -1.47 21.40 4.08
CA LEU A 210 -2.78 21.22 4.72
C LEU A 210 -3.49 19.95 4.23
N SER A 211 -3.39 19.64 2.95
CA SER A 211 -3.96 18.41 2.39
C SER A 211 -3.27 17.16 2.95
N GLY A 212 -1.93 17.16 3.04
CA GLY A 212 -1.15 16.06 3.63
C GLY A 212 -1.46 15.86 5.12
N LEU A 213 -1.50 16.96 5.90
CA LEU A 213 -1.89 16.92 7.31
C LEU A 213 -3.33 16.43 7.51
N SER A 214 -4.26 16.85 6.63
CA SER A 214 -5.65 16.39 6.67
C SER A 214 -5.75 14.89 6.42
N LEU A 215 -4.99 14.35 5.45
CA LEU A 215 -4.97 12.91 5.18
C LEU A 215 -4.35 12.15 6.37
N THR A 216 -3.26 12.63 6.95
CA THR A 216 -2.66 12.05 8.15
C THR A 216 -3.65 11.97 9.29
N ALA A 217 -4.28 13.09 9.65
CA ALA A 217 -5.27 13.16 10.72
C ALA A 217 -6.47 12.25 10.47
N ALA A 218 -6.98 12.24 9.22
CA ALA A 218 -8.11 11.42 8.83
C ALA A 218 -7.79 9.92 8.91
N VAL A 219 -6.65 9.48 8.38
CA VAL A 219 -6.25 8.06 8.43
C VAL A 219 -5.97 7.63 9.87
N ALA A 220 -5.27 8.44 10.67
CA ALA A 220 -5.00 8.14 12.08
C ALA A 220 -6.30 8.04 12.88
N LEU A 221 -7.24 8.98 12.70
CA LEU A 221 -8.56 8.95 13.34
C LEU A 221 -9.36 7.71 12.93
N MET A 222 -9.40 7.40 11.63
CA MET A 222 -10.14 6.23 11.15
C MET A 222 -9.48 4.91 11.61
N ASN A 223 -8.17 4.85 11.75
CA ASN A 223 -7.49 3.68 12.30
C ASN A 223 -7.87 3.45 13.78
N THR A 224 -7.98 4.50 14.59
CA THR A 224 -8.45 4.41 15.98
C THR A 224 -9.88 3.93 16.07
N LEU A 225 -10.77 4.52 15.27
CA LEU A 225 -12.22 4.28 15.32
C LEU A 225 -12.63 2.96 14.66
N ALA A 226 -12.06 2.68 13.47
CA ALA A 226 -12.50 1.62 12.57
C ALA A 226 -11.50 0.44 12.46
N GLY A 227 -10.27 0.61 12.96
CA GLY A 227 -9.19 -0.35 12.78
C GLY A 227 -8.42 -0.13 11.47
N THR A 228 -7.31 -0.86 11.30
CA THR A 228 -6.34 -0.61 10.23
C THR A 228 -6.88 -0.90 8.84
N ALA A 229 -7.59 -1.98 8.63
CA ALA A 229 -8.03 -2.39 7.31
C ALA A 229 -8.82 -1.29 6.56
N PRO A 230 -9.92 -0.72 7.10
CA PRO A 230 -10.70 0.30 6.42
C PRO A 230 -10.12 1.72 6.55
N ALA A 231 -9.08 1.94 7.37
CA ALA A 231 -8.62 3.28 7.73
C ALA A 231 -8.18 4.12 6.52
N GLY A 232 -7.47 3.53 5.56
CA GLY A 232 -7.04 4.24 4.36
C GLY A 232 -8.20 4.69 3.48
N ALA A 233 -9.18 3.82 3.26
CA ALA A 233 -10.37 4.14 2.48
C ALA A 233 -11.22 5.21 3.17
N LEU A 234 -11.51 5.05 4.46
CA LEU A 234 -12.32 6.00 5.22
C LEU A 234 -11.61 7.36 5.37
N GLY A 235 -10.30 7.35 5.66
CA GLY A 235 -9.50 8.57 5.73
C GLY A 235 -9.46 9.34 4.42
N ALA A 236 -9.29 8.63 3.30
CA ALA A 236 -9.36 9.23 1.96
C ALA A 236 -10.74 9.80 1.65
N LEU A 237 -11.85 9.13 2.06
CA LEU A 237 -13.21 9.66 1.92
C LEU A 237 -13.43 10.94 2.73
N VAL A 238 -12.88 11.03 3.93
CA VAL A 238 -12.92 12.29 4.73
C VAL A 238 -12.24 13.41 3.95
N VAL A 239 -11.08 13.15 3.36
CA VAL A 239 -10.35 14.14 2.54
C VAL A 239 -11.13 14.49 1.27
N VAL A 240 -11.76 13.54 0.60
CA VAL A 240 -12.66 13.80 -0.54
C VAL A 240 -13.79 14.73 -0.11
N GLY A 241 -14.47 14.43 1.00
CA GLY A 241 -15.53 15.27 1.55
C GLY A 241 -15.05 16.70 1.85
N TRP A 242 -13.91 16.85 2.49
CA TRP A 242 -13.28 18.13 2.79
C TRP A 242 -13.00 18.96 1.53
N HIS A 243 -12.36 18.37 0.53
CA HIS A 243 -12.08 19.07 -0.72
C HIS A 243 -13.35 19.46 -1.47
N LEU A 244 -14.35 18.57 -1.54
CA LEU A 244 -15.64 18.88 -2.18
C LEU A 244 -16.39 19.99 -1.45
N LEU A 245 -16.38 20.02 -0.12
CA LEU A 245 -17.01 21.10 0.66
C LEU A 245 -16.33 22.45 0.38
N ARG A 246 -14.99 22.49 0.36
CA ARG A 246 -14.26 23.74 0.03
C ARG A 246 -14.55 24.24 -1.39
N LEU A 247 -14.77 23.33 -2.33
CA LEU A 247 -15.07 23.66 -3.72
C LEU A 247 -16.54 24.08 -3.91
N ARG A 248 -17.47 23.55 -3.11
CA ARG A 248 -18.91 23.92 -3.13
C ARG A 248 -19.17 25.38 -2.73
N VAL A 249 -18.39 25.90 -1.79
CA VAL A 249 -18.48 27.29 -1.37
C VAL A 249 -18.24 28.29 -2.53
N SER A 250 -17.65 27.78 -3.64
CA SER A 250 -17.25 28.61 -4.79
C SER A 250 -18.20 28.59 -6.00
N ARG A 251 -19.22 27.69 -6.09
CA ARG A 251 -20.06 27.54 -7.31
C ARG A 251 -21.45 26.98 -7.01
N ALA A 252 -22.48 27.57 -7.63
CA ALA A 252 -23.86 27.05 -7.65
C ALA A 252 -23.93 25.71 -8.38
N ASP A 253 -24.63 24.72 -7.79
CA ASP A 253 -24.63 23.30 -8.20
C ASP A 253 -25.74 22.94 -9.22
N ALA A 254 -26.50 23.93 -9.74
CA ALA A 254 -27.74 23.66 -10.49
C ALA A 254 -27.58 22.87 -11.81
N ASP A 255 -26.40 22.94 -12.47
CA ASP A 255 -26.18 22.32 -13.79
C ASP A 255 -25.27 21.09 -13.81
N LYS A 256 -24.94 20.51 -12.64
CA LYS A 256 -24.00 19.38 -12.61
C LYS A 256 -24.70 18.03 -12.82
N PRO A 257 -24.14 17.14 -13.67
CA PRO A 257 -24.77 15.85 -13.97
C PRO A 257 -24.96 14.99 -12.72
N SER A 258 -26.11 14.33 -12.62
CA SER A 258 -26.36 13.35 -11.57
C SER A 258 -25.47 12.11 -11.77
N LEU A 259 -25.14 11.43 -10.65
CA LEU A 259 -24.38 10.18 -10.74
C LEU A 259 -25.19 9.10 -11.49
N SER A 260 -24.57 8.50 -12.50
CA SER A 260 -25.20 7.44 -13.30
C SER A 260 -25.55 6.19 -12.46
N ALA A 261 -26.44 5.33 -12.96
CA ALA A 261 -26.81 4.11 -12.26
C ALA A 261 -25.63 3.17 -11.93
N PRO A 262 -24.65 2.93 -12.85
CA PRO A 262 -23.43 2.20 -12.50
C PRO A 262 -22.63 2.84 -11.37
N GLY A 263 -22.50 4.16 -11.37
CA GLY A 263 -21.80 4.89 -10.33
C GLY A 263 -22.48 4.80 -8.97
N ARG A 264 -23.80 4.96 -8.91
CA ARG A 264 -24.57 4.78 -7.66
C ARG A 264 -24.42 3.38 -7.07
N ARG A 265 -24.44 2.36 -7.94
CA ARG A 265 -24.26 0.98 -7.52
C ARG A 265 -22.83 0.70 -7.02
N ALA A 266 -21.82 1.33 -7.62
CA ALA A 266 -20.45 1.25 -7.12
C ALA A 266 -20.33 1.88 -5.72
N LEU A 267 -20.96 3.03 -5.47
CA LEU A 267 -21.02 3.60 -4.12
C LEU A 267 -21.69 2.66 -3.14
N ALA A 268 -22.80 2.01 -3.54
CA ALA A 268 -23.46 1.01 -2.69
C ALA A 268 -22.56 -0.22 -2.41
N ALA A 269 -21.78 -0.68 -3.42
CA ALA A 269 -20.82 -1.77 -3.23
C ALA A 269 -19.68 -1.38 -2.26
N TYR A 270 -19.17 -0.15 -2.37
CA TYR A 270 -18.16 0.36 -1.44
C TYR A 270 -18.74 0.57 -0.02
N ALA A 271 -19.99 1.05 0.09
CA ALA A 271 -20.68 1.17 1.37
C ALA A 271 -20.89 -0.21 2.01
N LEU A 272 -21.25 -1.23 1.21
CA LEU A 272 -21.37 -2.61 1.66
C LEU A 272 -20.04 -3.19 2.13
N LEU A 273 -18.95 -2.95 1.37
CA LEU A 273 -17.60 -3.38 1.75
C LEU A 273 -17.20 -2.79 3.11
N LEU A 274 -17.19 -1.46 3.19
CA LEU A 274 -16.72 -0.76 4.39
C LEU A 274 -17.68 -0.96 5.57
N GLY A 275 -18.98 -0.82 5.34
CA GLY A 275 -20.02 -1.04 6.35
C GLY A 275 -20.04 -2.48 6.87
N GLY A 276 -19.82 -3.45 5.98
CA GLY A 276 -19.74 -4.87 6.33
C GLY A 276 -18.55 -5.20 7.23
N VAL A 277 -17.35 -4.72 6.87
CA VAL A 277 -16.15 -4.88 7.71
C VAL A 277 -16.39 -4.25 9.09
N LEU A 278 -16.93 -3.03 9.14
CA LEU A 278 -17.19 -2.31 10.38
C LEU A 278 -18.27 -2.99 11.24
N ALA A 279 -19.39 -3.38 10.63
CA ALA A 279 -20.47 -4.06 11.32
C ALA A 279 -20.03 -5.41 11.89
N ALA A 280 -19.31 -6.20 11.10
CA ALA A 280 -18.75 -7.46 11.55
C ALA A 280 -17.73 -7.27 12.70
N ALA A 281 -16.83 -6.31 12.59
CA ALA A 281 -15.87 -6.01 13.66
C ALA A 281 -16.56 -5.49 14.94
N ALA A 282 -17.62 -4.71 14.82
CA ALA A 282 -18.44 -4.28 15.96
C ALA A 282 -19.17 -5.46 16.60
N LEU A 283 -19.81 -6.31 15.80
CA LEU A 283 -20.51 -7.50 16.27
C LEU A 283 -19.60 -8.46 17.03
N LEU A 284 -18.42 -8.75 16.46
CA LEU A 284 -17.43 -9.62 17.11
C LEU A 284 -17.00 -9.09 18.48
N ARG A 285 -16.84 -7.76 18.60
CA ARG A 285 -16.48 -7.11 19.87
C ARG A 285 -17.59 -7.10 20.88
N THR A 286 -18.83 -6.77 20.44
CA THR A 286 -19.98 -6.62 21.37
C THR A 286 -20.46 -7.96 21.91
N LEU A 287 -20.33 -9.03 21.12
CA LEU A 287 -20.78 -10.38 21.51
C LEU A 287 -19.62 -11.25 22.04
N ASP A 288 -18.40 -10.70 22.13
CA ASP A 288 -17.19 -11.41 22.58
C ASP A 288 -17.05 -12.81 21.90
N LEU A 289 -17.20 -12.81 20.57
CA LEU A 289 -17.23 -14.08 19.81
C LEU A 289 -15.83 -14.71 19.73
N PRO A 290 -15.75 -16.04 19.77
CA PRO A 290 -14.50 -16.79 19.67
C PRO A 290 -13.69 -16.44 18.40
N ALA A 291 -12.37 -16.64 18.45
CA ALA A 291 -11.44 -16.36 17.35
C ALA A 291 -11.84 -17.02 16.01
N ALA A 292 -12.52 -18.17 16.05
CA ALA A 292 -13.03 -18.86 14.86
C ALA A 292 -13.98 -17.97 14.00
N TRP A 293 -14.64 -16.98 14.60
CA TRP A 293 -15.55 -16.07 13.90
C TRP A 293 -14.87 -14.80 13.37
N HIS A 294 -13.59 -14.54 13.71
CA HIS A 294 -12.87 -13.33 13.31
C HIS A 294 -12.79 -13.17 11.79
N GLY A 295 -12.86 -14.27 11.03
CA GLY A 295 -12.96 -14.24 9.57
C GLY A 295 -14.18 -13.49 9.02
N LEU A 296 -15.24 -13.27 9.82
CA LEU A 296 -16.38 -12.45 9.40
C LEU A 296 -16.02 -10.97 9.20
N ALA A 297 -15.01 -10.46 9.90
CA ALA A 297 -14.51 -9.10 9.71
C ALA A 297 -13.40 -9.01 8.66
N SER A 298 -13.09 -10.13 7.96
CA SER A 298 -12.08 -10.19 6.91
C SER A 298 -12.38 -9.21 5.78
N PRO A 299 -11.47 -8.29 5.46
CA PRO A 299 -11.58 -7.46 4.26
C PRO A 299 -11.71 -8.28 2.98
N GLY A 300 -11.01 -9.43 2.91
CA GLY A 300 -11.07 -10.34 1.76
C GLY A 300 -12.49 -10.88 1.52
N LEU A 301 -13.20 -11.28 2.59
CA LEU A 301 -14.58 -11.71 2.52
C LEU A 301 -15.49 -10.59 1.97
N TRP A 302 -15.41 -9.39 2.54
CA TRP A 302 -16.29 -8.28 2.16
C TRP A 302 -15.98 -7.70 0.78
N LEU A 303 -14.74 -7.81 0.31
CA LEU A 303 -14.39 -7.52 -1.09
C LEU A 303 -15.12 -8.46 -2.06
N LEU A 304 -15.16 -9.75 -1.75
CA LEU A 304 -15.91 -10.75 -2.54
C LEU A 304 -17.42 -10.49 -2.47
N VAL A 305 -17.96 -10.23 -1.29
CA VAL A 305 -19.38 -9.92 -1.09
C VAL A 305 -19.78 -8.66 -1.89
N ALA A 306 -18.98 -7.59 -1.84
CA ALA A 306 -19.21 -6.37 -2.60
C ALA A 306 -19.16 -6.60 -4.11
N ALA A 307 -18.23 -7.42 -4.59
CA ALA A 307 -18.12 -7.78 -6.00
C ALA A 307 -19.34 -8.59 -6.48
N VAL A 308 -19.78 -9.58 -5.70
CA VAL A 308 -20.99 -10.38 -5.99
C VAL A 308 -22.24 -9.50 -5.96
N PHE A 309 -22.39 -8.63 -4.94
CA PHE A 309 -23.49 -7.67 -4.87
C PHE A 309 -23.55 -6.79 -6.13
N PHE A 310 -22.38 -6.29 -6.57
CA PHE A 310 -22.31 -5.42 -7.74
C PHE A 310 -22.78 -6.13 -9.02
N THR A 311 -22.47 -7.42 -9.18
CA THR A 311 -22.79 -8.19 -10.41
C THR A 311 -24.26 -8.65 -10.48
N ARG A 312 -24.98 -8.72 -9.34
CA ARG A 312 -26.38 -9.17 -9.34
C ARG A 312 -27.28 -8.32 -10.23
N GLY A 313 -28.01 -8.99 -11.14
CA GLY A 313 -29.01 -8.36 -12.01
C GLY A 313 -28.42 -7.52 -13.17
N ARG A 314 -27.19 -7.79 -13.62
CA ARG A 314 -26.56 -7.04 -14.74
C ARG A 314 -26.07 -7.89 -15.87
N PRO A 315 -26.22 -7.37 -17.14
CA PRO A 315 -25.77 -8.07 -18.34
C PRO A 315 -24.24 -8.07 -18.50
N ALA A 316 -23.50 -7.08 -17.95
CA ALA A 316 -22.05 -7.03 -18.04
C ALA A 316 -21.44 -8.02 -17.04
N ARG A 317 -21.05 -9.18 -17.53
CA ARG A 317 -20.33 -10.19 -16.75
C ARG A 317 -18.84 -9.83 -16.71
N PRO A 318 -18.20 -9.85 -15.54
CA PRO A 318 -16.76 -9.70 -15.44
C PRO A 318 -16.08 -10.87 -16.16
N SER A 319 -14.94 -10.61 -16.77
CA SER A 319 -14.11 -11.69 -17.31
C SER A 319 -13.42 -12.43 -16.19
N LEU A 320 -14.03 -13.51 -15.68
CA LEU A 320 -13.44 -14.37 -14.66
C LEU A 320 -12.09 -14.93 -15.11
N ALA A 321 -11.92 -15.23 -16.41
CA ALA A 321 -10.64 -15.65 -16.96
C ALA A 321 -9.56 -14.57 -16.83
N LYS A 322 -9.93 -13.28 -16.93
CA LYS A 322 -9.01 -12.17 -16.72
C LYS A 322 -8.66 -12.03 -15.24
N VAL A 323 -9.66 -12.11 -14.34
CA VAL A 323 -9.44 -12.09 -12.89
C VAL A 323 -8.52 -13.22 -12.49
N TRP A 324 -8.78 -14.44 -12.95
CA TRP A 324 -7.97 -15.62 -12.67
C TRP A 324 -6.52 -15.47 -13.15
N ARG A 325 -6.33 -15.00 -14.38
CA ARG A 325 -4.97 -14.72 -14.90
C ARG A 325 -4.23 -13.67 -14.07
N SER A 326 -4.90 -12.59 -13.69
CA SER A 326 -4.31 -11.55 -12.84
C SER A 326 -3.98 -12.10 -11.45
N TRP A 327 -4.86 -12.92 -10.88
CA TRP A 327 -4.64 -13.57 -9.59
C TRP A 327 -3.42 -14.51 -9.63
N LEU A 328 -3.29 -15.33 -10.68
CA LEU A 328 -2.11 -16.20 -10.88
C LEU A 328 -0.79 -15.43 -11.05
N GLN A 329 -0.86 -14.17 -11.46
CA GLN A 329 0.34 -13.32 -11.56
C GLN A 329 0.75 -12.72 -10.22
N VAL A 330 -0.20 -12.47 -9.31
CA VAL A 330 0.05 -11.76 -8.06
C VAL A 330 0.12 -12.71 -6.85
N ALA A 331 -0.86 -13.60 -6.71
CA ALA A 331 -1.03 -14.42 -5.51
C ALA A 331 0.14 -15.39 -5.25
N PRO A 332 0.66 -16.13 -6.25
CA PRO A 332 1.82 -17.01 -6.02
C PRO A 332 3.08 -16.25 -5.63
N VAL A 333 3.30 -15.08 -6.23
CA VAL A 333 4.45 -14.22 -5.88
C VAL A 333 4.35 -13.76 -4.44
N THR A 334 3.18 -13.28 -4.03
CA THR A 334 2.93 -12.83 -2.66
C THR A 334 3.10 -13.98 -1.66
N ALA A 335 2.54 -15.17 -1.98
CA ALA A 335 2.68 -16.36 -1.15
C ALA A 335 4.15 -16.77 -0.98
N LEU A 336 4.93 -16.81 -2.06
CA LEU A 336 6.34 -17.18 -2.01
C LEU A 336 7.18 -16.18 -1.20
N PHE A 337 6.89 -14.87 -1.29
CA PHE A 337 7.57 -13.90 -0.43
C PHE A 337 7.24 -14.08 1.05
N ILE A 338 5.96 -14.36 1.38
CA ILE A 338 5.57 -14.64 2.77
C ILE A 338 6.27 -15.92 3.25
N VAL A 339 6.27 -16.99 2.45
CA VAL A 339 6.98 -18.23 2.77
C VAL A 339 8.46 -17.97 2.99
N LEU A 340 9.11 -17.19 2.12
CA LEU A 340 10.53 -16.81 2.28
C LEU A 340 10.77 -16.13 3.63
N GLY A 341 9.95 -15.13 3.98
CA GLY A 341 10.08 -14.42 5.26
C GLY A 341 9.89 -15.36 6.46
N VAL A 342 8.90 -16.26 6.39
CA VAL A 342 8.65 -17.27 7.44
C VAL A 342 9.84 -18.23 7.56
N LEU A 343 10.38 -18.73 6.44
CA LEU A 343 11.58 -19.58 6.43
C LEU A 343 12.76 -18.88 7.11
N MET A 344 13.00 -17.61 6.79
CA MET A 344 14.08 -16.83 7.40
C MET A 344 13.88 -16.58 8.90
N ALA A 345 12.64 -16.28 9.31
CA ALA A 345 12.30 -16.05 10.71
C ALA A 345 12.44 -17.33 11.56
N VAL A 346 11.80 -18.40 11.13
CA VAL A 346 11.75 -19.69 11.89
C VAL A 346 13.10 -20.36 11.96
N SER A 347 13.89 -20.30 10.89
CA SER A 347 15.23 -20.90 10.86
C SER A 347 16.26 -20.18 11.73
N GLY A 348 15.99 -18.93 12.13
CA GLY A 348 16.96 -18.07 12.81
C GLY A 348 17.88 -17.28 11.87
N MET A 349 17.75 -17.43 10.55
CA MET A 349 18.54 -16.64 9.59
C MET A 349 18.29 -15.13 9.75
N ALA A 350 17.04 -14.72 10.07
CA ALA A 350 16.70 -13.32 10.31
C ALA A 350 17.44 -12.78 11.53
N ALA A 351 17.47 -13.51 12.65
CA ALA A 351 18.18 -13.12 13.86
C ALA A 351 19.71 -13.07 13.66
N GLN A 352 20.26 -14.05 12.93
CA GLN A 352 21.70 -14.06 12.59
C GLN A 352 22.10 -12.85 11.74
N LEU A 353 21.28 -12.48 10.76
CA LEU A 353 21.52 -11.31 9.93
C LEU A 353 21.35 -10.02 10.74
N ALA A 354 20.38 -9.99 11.64
CA ALA A 354 20.12 -8.86 12.53
C ALA A 354 21.32 -8.58 13.47
N GLN A 355 21.90 -9.61 14.11
CA GLN A 355 23.08 -9.45 14.96
C GLN A 355 24.25 -8.82 14.21
N ALA A 356 24.46 -9.25 12.96
CA ALA A 356 25.55 -8.71 12.13
C ALA A 356 25.32 -7.23 11.77
N LEU A 357 24.09 -6.88 11.39
CA LEU A 357 23.73 -5.51 11.01
C LEU A 357 23.65 -4.57 12.23
N ALA A 358 23.20 -5.06 13.39
CA ALA A 358 23.19 -4.34 14.64
C ALA A 358 24.61 -3.92 15.10
N GLY A 359 25.67 -4.60 14.64
CA GLY A 359 27.04 -4.18 14.85
C GLY A 359 27.38 -2.78 14.32
N SER A 360 26.57 -2.24 13.40
CA SER A 360 26.67 -0.83 12.96
C SER A 360 26.13 0.19 13.98
N GLY A 361 25.55 -0.28 15.10
CA GLY A 361 25.03 0.56 16.19
C GLY A 361 23.93 1.51 15.71
N SER A 362 23.88 2.69 16.31
CA SER A 362 22.85 3.70 16.03
C SER A 362 22.85 4.22 14.58
N LEU A 363 23.93 4.02 13.82
CA LEU A 363 23.97 4.39 12.38
C LEU A 363 22.97 3.56 11.56
N TYR A 364 22.73 2.29 11.96
CA TYR A 364 21.72 1.48 11.30
C TYR A 364 20.32 2.10 11.37
N LEU A 365 19.99 2.80 12.42
CA LEU A 365 18.67 3.45 12.59
C LEU A 365 18.39 4.46 11.46
N LEU A 366 19.41 5.15 10.96
CA LEU A 366 19.31 6.01 9.80
C LEU A 366 19.13 5.22 8.49
N ALA A 367 19.78 4.07 8.39
CA ALA A 367 19.77 3.22 7.19
C ALA A 367 18.54 2.30 7.11
N ALA A 368 17.94 1.94 8.25
CA ALA A 368 16.84 0.98 8.32
C ALA A 368 15.66 1.26 7.38
N PRO A 369 15.17 2.51 7.22
CA PRO A 369 14.07 2.79 6.30
C PRO A 369 14.42 2.52 4.84
N PHE A 370 15.70 2.65 4.46
CA PHE A 370 16.15 2.36 3.10
C PHE A 370 16.07 0.87 2.75
N VAL A 371 16.16 -0.02 3.75
CA VAL A 371 15.98 -1.46 3.55
C VAL A 371 14.52 -1.76 3.17
N GLY A 372 13.55 -1.22 3.91
CA GLY A 372 12.14 -1.34 3.56
C GLY A 372 11.85 -0.72 2.19
N ALA A 373 12.37 0.49 1.96
CA ALA A 373 12.23 1.21 0.70
C ALA A 373 12.78 0.41 -0.50
N LEU A 374 13.97 -0.20 -0.36
CA LEU A 374 14.54 -1.09 -1.37
C LEU A 374 13.60 -2.25 -1.69
N GLY A 375 13.05 -2.89 -0.65
CA GLY A 375 12.06 -3.95 -0.83
C GLY A 375 10.86 -3.49 -1.65
N GLY A 376 10.29 -2.34 -1.33
CA GLY A 376 9.18 -1.74 -2.07
C GLY A 376 9.54 -1.43 -3.53
N PHE A 377 10.73 -0.90 -3.77
CA PHE A 377 11.21 -0.58 -5.12
C PHE A 377 11.39 -1.81 -5.99
N VAL A 378 12.09 -2.84 -5.49
CA VAL A 378 12.42 -4.03 -6.30
C VAL A 378 11.23 -4.94 -6.50
N THR A 379 10.35 -5.08 -5.51
CA THR A 379 9.15 -5.94 -5.61
C THR A 379 7.95 -5.24 -6.23
N GLY A 380 7.89 -3.91 -6.17
CA GLY A 380 6.70 -3.13 -6.54
C GLY A 380 5.49 -3.42 -5.65
N SER A 381 5.70 -3.97 -4.43
CA SER A 381 4.67 -4.45 -3.51
C SER A 381 5.05 -4.19 -2.05
N ASN A 382 4.15 -3.53 -1.30
CA ASN A 382 4.33 -3.37 0.15
C ASN A 382 4.31 -4.73 0.87
N THR A 383 3.42 -5.64 0.47
CA THR A 383 3.34 -6.99 1.05
C THR A 383 4.62 -7.77 0.79
N GLY A 384 5.15 -7.73 -0.44
CA GLY A 384 6.42 -8.39 -0.78
C GLY A 384 7.62 -7.83 -0.02
N ALA A 385 7.69 -6.51 0.12
CA ALA A 385 8.76 -5.85 0.88
C ALA A 385 8.73 -6.23 2.37
N ASN A 386 7.56 -6.14 3.00
CA ASN A 386 7.40 -6.51 4.41
C ASN A 386 7.64 -8.00 4.64
N ALA A 387 7.19 -8.88 3.74
CA ALA A 387 7.45 -10.30 3.83
C ALA A 387 8.96 -10.63 3.79
N MET A 388 9.74 -9.93 2.96
CA MET A 388 11.19 -10.16 2.85
C MET A 388 12.00 -9.62 4.03
N PHE A 389 11.60 -8.48 4.59
CA PHE A 389 12.49 -7.73 5.49
C PHE A 389 11.95 -7.52 6.90
N ALA A 390 10.62 -7.58 7.13
CA ALA A 390 10.04 -7.17 8.39
C ALA A 390 10.53 -8.01 9.58
N ALA A 391 10.67 -9.33 9.43
CA ALA A 391 11.22 -10.19 10.49
C ALA A 391 12.65 -9.79 10.86
N THR A 392 13.52 -9.63 9.86
CA THR A 392 14.93 -9.21 10.10
C THR A 392 14.99 -7.81 10.72
N GLN A 393 14.14 -6.89 10.30
CA GLN A 393 14.08 -5.53 10.83
C GLN A 393 13.59 -5.51 12.29
N ALA A 394 12.63 -6.35 12.64
CA ALA A 394 12.18 -6.50 14.03
C ALA A 394 13.30 -7.04 14.94
N GLU A 395 14.01 -8.06 14.47
CA GLU A 395 15.18 -8.60 15.20
C GLU A 395 16.30 -7.56 15.37
N ILE A 396 16.54 -6.71 14.35
CA ILE A 396 17.51 -5.62 14.46
C ILE A 396 17.06 -4.58 15.48
N ALA A 397 15.77 -4.22 15.50
CA ALA A 397 15.23 -3.29 16.49
C ALA A 397 15.45 -3.83 17.90
N HIS A 398 15.18 -5.11 18.15
CA HIS A 398 15.47 -5.76 19.43
C HIS A 398 16.97 -5.75 19.78
N ALA A 399 17.83 -6.11 18.85
CA ALA A 399 19.27 -6.16 19.05
C ALA A 399 19.90 -4.78 19.34
N LEU A 400 19.29 -3.71 18.81
CA LEU A 400 19.71 -2.33 19.05
C LEU A 400 19.04 -1.70 20.29
N GLY A 401 18.09 -2.38 20.94
CA GLY A 401 17.28 -1.80 22.00
C GLY A 401 16.39 -0.65 21.52
N ALA A 402 16.07 -0.61 20.20
CA ALA A 402 15.23 0.42 19.63
C ALA A 402 13.74 0.13 19.91
N PRO A 403 12.88 1.17 20.08
CA PRO A 403 11.46 0.97 20.31
C PRO A 403 10.81 0.32 19.06
N LEU A 404 10.37 -0.94 19.22
CA LEU A 404 9.95 -1.80 18.11
C LEU A 404 8.80 -1.21 17.27
N LEU A 405 7.75 -0.71 17.91
CA LEU A 405 6.54 -0.23 17.22
C LEU A 405 6.85 0.96 16.28
N PRO A 406 7.47 2.06 16.72
CA PRO A 406 7.81 3.16 15.82
C PRO A 406 8.86 2.75 14.76
N PHE A 407 9.84 1.91 15.11
CA PHE A 407 10.81 1.39 14.15
C PHE A 407 10.12 0.63 13.01
N MET A 408 9.20 -0.28 13.33
CA MET A 408 8.45 -1.06 12.34
C MET A 408 7.44 -0.23 11.57
N ALA A 409 6.89 0.83 12.16
CA ALA A 409 6.05 1.78 11.44
C ALA A 409 6.85 2.52 10.36
N VAL A 410 8.06 2.97 10.68
CA VAL A 410 8.99 3.59 9.71
C VAL A 410 9.34 2.60 8.60
N HIS A 411 9.65 1.34 8.94
CA HIS A 411 9.91 0.29 7.96
C HIS A 411 8.72 0.09 7.00
N ASN A 412 7.51 -0.12 7.53
CA ASN A 412 6.31 -0.36 6.74
C ASN A 412 5.95 0.82 5.81
N VAL A 413 6.07 2.06 6.30
CA VAL A 413 5.78 3.26 5.50
C VAL A 413 6.84 3.45 4.42
N SER A 414 8.13 3.25 4.70
CA SER A 414 9.19 3.38 3.71
C SER A 414 9.09 2.28 2.63
N ALA A 415 8.76 1.05 3.00
CA ALA A 415 8.50 -0.05 2.08
C ALA A 415 7.36 0.27 1.11
N SER A 416 6.29 0.90 1.61
CA SER A 416 5.16 1.31 0.78
C SER A 416 5.45 2.51 -0.10
N LEU A 417 6.33 3.40 0.32
CA LEU A 417 6.57 4.66 -0.38
C LEU A 417 7.39 4.47 -1.65
N LEU A 418 8.51 3.75 -1.58
CA LEU A 418 9.41 3.66 -2.72
C LEU A 418 8.86 2.77 -3.86
N LEU A 419 7.82 1.97 -3.61
CA LEU A 419 7.16 1.21 -4.66
C LEU A 419 6.56 2.10 -5.76
N MET A 420 6.20 3.37 -5.45
CA MET A 420 5.68 4.30 -6.48
C MET A 420 6.73 4.63 -7.56
N ALA A 421 8.03 4.51 -7.23
CA ALA A 421 9.13 4.67 -8.15
C ALA A 421 9.56 3.34 -8.82
N SER A 422 8.96 2.21 -8.45
CA SER A 422 9.32 0.91 -9.03
C SER A 422 9.10 0.89 -10.54
N PRO A 423 9.98 0.19 -11.31
CA PRO A 423 9.86 0.15 -12.77
C PRO A 423 8.48 -0.27 -13.26
N GLY A 424 7.85 -1.25 -12.60
CA GLY A 424 6.52 -1.74 -12.97
C GLY A 424 5.41 -0.71 -12.75
N LYS A 425 5.44 0.06 -11.66
CA LYS A 425 4.44 1.11 -11.38
C LYS A 425 4.63 2.30 -12.32
N VAL A 426 5.88 2.69 -12.58
CA VAL A 426 6.17 3.77 -13.55
C VAL A 426 5.73 3.36 -14.95
N GLU A 427 6.04 2.13 -15.39
CA GLU A 427 5.62 1.62 -16.70
C GLU A 427 4.11 1.62 -16.85
N MET A 428 3.39 1.08 -15.85
CA MET A 428 1.93 1.12 -15.82
C MET A 428 1.39 2.55 -15.95
N ALA A 429 1.97 3.49 -15.23
CA ALA A 429 1.52 4.88 -15.21
C ALA A 429 1.75 5.60 -16.54
N VAL A 430 2.93 5.43 -17.15
CA VAL A 430 3.23 6.09 -18.43
C VAL A 430 2.40 5.56 -19.59
N GLN A 431 1.99 4.30 -19.55
CA GLN A 431 1.12 3.69 -20.59
C GLN A 431 -0.31 4.23 -20.57
N LEU A 432 -0.74 4.91 -19.53
CA LEU A 432 -2.09 5.51 -19.45
C LEU A 432 -2.26 6.80 -20.28
N LEU A 433 -1.16 7.35 -20.82
CA LEU A 433 -1.18 8.55 -21.66
C LEU A 433 -0.45 8.31 -22.97
N ALA A 434 -1.01 8.83 -24.07
CA ALA A 434 -0.44 8.65 -25.41
C ALA A 434 1.03 9.11 -25.55
N GLN A 435 1.45 10.13 -24.80
CA GLN A 435 2.82 10.65 -24.78
C GLN A 435 3.60 10.30 -23.49
N GLY A 436 3.04 9.42 -22.67
CA GLY A 436 3.61 9.09 -21.36
C GLY A 436 4.95 8.34 -21.44
N ALA A 437 5.08 7.42 -22.37
CA ALA A 437 6.27 6.59 -22.54
C ALA A 437 7.57 7.41 -22.70
N ALA A 438 7.51 8.51 -23.46
CA ALA A 438 8.65 9.43 -23.64
C ALA A 438 9.11 10.11 -22.33
N GLN A 439 8.25 10.13 -21.30
CA GLN A 439 8.52 10.78 -20.02
C GLN A 439 9.03 9.83 -18.94
N ARG A 440 9.13 8.53 -19.22
CA ARG A 440 9.42 7.44 -18.27
C ARG A 440 10.63 7.75 -17.39
N ARG A 441 11.77 8.05 -17.99
CA ARG A 441 13.04 8.28 -17.25
C ARG A 441 12.93 9.48 -16.31
N TRP A 442 12.41 10.60 -16.80
CA TRP A 442 12.23 11.80 -15.98
C TRP A 442 11.27 11.58 -14.82
N VAL A 443 10.12 10.93 -15.08
CA VAL A 443 9.11 10.62 -14.05
C VAL A 443 9.71 9.70 -12.99
N GLN A 444 10.37 8.63 -13.40
CA GLN A 444 10.98 7.68 -12.46
C GLN A 444 12.02 8.35 -11.56
N GLN A 445 12.90 9.16 -12.14
CA GLN A 445 13.92 9.90 -11.38
C GLN A 445 13.28 10.91 -10.41
N SER A 446 12.24 11.63 -10.85
CA SER A 446 11.56 12.62 -10.00
C SER A 446 10.83 11.98 -8.83
N VAL A 447 10.07 10.89 -9.07
CA VAL A 447 9.38 10.14 -8.00
C VAL A 447 10.39 9.50 -7.06
N LEU A 448 11.46 8.91 -7.59
CA LEU A 448 12.53 8.30 -6.80
C LEU A 448 13.19 9.33 -5.87
N MET A 449 13.52 10.51 -6.39
CA MET A 449 14.12 11.58 -5.58
C MET A 449 13.19 12.03 -4.45
N LEU A 450 11.91 12.28 -4.74
CA LEU A 450 10.93 12.69 -3.73
C LEU A 450 10.75 11.61 -2.66
N ALA A 451 10.67 10.35 -3.06
CA ALA A 451 10.55 9.23 -2.14
C ALA A 451 11.81 9.05 -1.28
N LEU A 452 13.01 9.18 -1.87
CA LEU A 452 14.28 9.09 -1.11
C LEU A 452 14.42 10.20 -0.08
N VAL A 453 13.99 11.43 -0.40
CA VAL A 453 13.95 12.54 0.59
C VAL A 453 13.05 12.16 1.76
N ALA A 454 11.85 11.63 1.51
CA ALA A 454 10.95 11.20 2.57
C ALA A 454 11.53 10.04 3.40
N VAL A 455 12.17 9.06 2.75
CA VAL A 455 12.85 7.94 3.42
C VAL A 455 14.01 8.42 4.29
N ALA A 456 14.79 9.39 3.82
CA ALA A 456 15.87 9.99 4.61
C ALA A 456 15.34 10.72 5.86
N LEU A 457 14.25 11.49 5.72
CA LEU A 457 13.59 12.14 6.87
C LEU A 457 13.03 11.11 7.87
N MET A 458 12.48 10.00 7.38
CA MET A 458 12.06 8.88 8.25
C MET A 458 13.26 8.22 8.94
N GLY A 459 14.43 8.17 8.31
CA GLY A 459 15.68 7.70 8.94
C GLY A 459 16.10 8.60 10.11
N VAL A 460 16.05 9.91 9.92
CA VAL A 460 16.33 10.89 10.98
C VAL A 460 15.31 10.74 12.13
N LEU A 461 14.03 10.60 11.81
CA LEU A 461 12.98 10.38 12.81
C LEU A 461 13.23 9.09 13.60
N ASN A 462 13.53 7.99 12.95
CA ASN A 462 13.83 6.70 13.57
C ASN A 462 15.03 6.80 14.53
N TRP A 463 16.08 7.48 14.09
CA TRP A 463 17.28 7.71 14.90
C TRP A 463 17.01 8.60 16.12
N SER A 464 16.14 9.61 15.98
CA SER A 464 15.78 10.50 17.09
C SER A 464 14.98 9.79 18.18
N TRP A 465 14.05 8.92 17.82
CA TRP A 465 13.23 8.15 18.77
C TRP A 465 14.02 7.12 19.56
N ALA A 466 15.08 6.56 19.01
CA ALA A 466 15.93 5.61 19.72
C ALA A 466 16.88 6.28 20.72
N ARG A 467 16.92 7.62 20.75
CA ARG A 467 17.73 8.40 21.71
C ARG A 467 16.91 9.15 22.76
N ALA A 468 15.60 9.22 22.57
CA ALA A 468 14.65 9.81 23.50
C ALA A 468 14.22 8.79 24.56
#